data_0cbf77aee727637a81aa86a24a0021b3
#
_entry.id   0cbf77aee727637a81aa86a24a0021b3
#
_cell.length_a   1.000
_cell.length_b   1.000
_cell.length_c   1.000
_cell.angle_alpha   90.00
_cell.angle_beta   90.00
_cell.angle_gamma   90.00
#
_symmetry.space_group_name_H-M   'P 1'
#
loop_
_entity.id
_entity.type
_entity.pdbx_description
1 polymer ?
#
loop_
_entity_poly.entity_id
_entity_poly.type
_entity_poly.pdbx_seq_one_letter_code
_entity_poly.pdbx_strand_id
1 'polypeptide(L)'
;MTTRVTVREATTADAPVLAPLLGELGYPVNAKVLAPRMVRMLARDDEKILIAEDEQGAAVGLLALHVFPVLAYDRDLAMIMALVISERARGTGVGRQLVERADQMAREAGASRLMVTTHVRRADAHAFYERLGFEFTGRRYVRAVEEE
;
A
#
# COMPACT_ATOMS: atom_id res chain seq x y z
N MET A 1 -0.41 14.79 17.46
CA MET A 1 1.04 14.52 17.58
C MET A 1 1.50 13.69 16.39
N THR A 2 2.63 14.03 15.80
CA THR A 2 3.17 13.32 14.64
C THR A 2 4.11 12.22 15.10
N THR A 3 3.89 11.00 14.59
CA THR A 3 4.81 9.89 14.83
C THR A 3 5.93 9.94 13.81
N ARG A 4 7.17 9.94 14.29
CA ARG A 4 8.33 9.89 13.41
C ARG A 4 8.56 8.45 13.00
N VAL A 5 8.61 8.22 11.70
CA VAL A 5 8.85 6.89 11.13
C VAL A 5 9.94 6.95 10.09
N THR A 6 10.58 5.81 9.88
CA THR A 6 11.46 5.58 8.73
C THR A 6 10.68 4.70 7.75
N VAL A 7 10.60 5.14 6.50
CA VAL A 7 9.96 4.35 5.44
C VAL A 7 11.05 3.64 4.65
N ARG A 8 10.95 2.31 4.55
CA ARG A 8 11.90 1.51 3.80
C ARG A 8 11.19 0.51 2.90
N GLU A 9 11.90 -0.01 1.91
CA GLU A 9 11.37 -1.09 1.09
C GLU A 9 11.47 -2.41 1.84
N ALA A 10 10.45 -3.26 1.67
CA ALA A 10 10.46 -4.60 2.23
C ALA A 10 11.38 -5.51 1.45
N THR A 11 11.92 -6.51 2.14
CA THR A 11 12.66 -7.61 1.54
C THR A 11 11.87 -8.90 1.70
N THR A 12 12.34 -9.98 1.06
CA THR A 12 11.68 -11.29 1.18
C THR A 12 11.71 -11.85 2.61
N ALA A 13 12.57 -11.30 3.47
CA ALA A 13 12.65 -11.69 4.88
C ALA A 13 11.56 -11.04 5.75
N ASP A 14 10.77 -10.12 5.21
CA ASP A 14 9.82 -9.33 5.99
C ASP A 14 8.42 -9.96 6.13
N ALA A 15 8.21 -11.20 5.69
CA ALA A 15 6.90 -11.83 5.83
C ALA A 15 6.39 -11.85 7.29
N PRO A 16 7.22 -12.17 8.31
CA PRO A 16 6.75 -12.08 9.70
C PRO A 16 6.40 -10.66 10.15
N VAL A 17 7.02 -9.66 9.55
CA VAL A 17 6.76 -8.24 9.86
C VAL A 17 5.43 -7.79 9.27
N LEU A 18 5.12 -8.23 8.05
CA LEU A 18 3.94 -7.78 7.31
C LEU A 18 2.67 -8.56 7.64
N ALA A 19 2.78 -9.82 8.05
CA ALA A 19 1.61 -10.66 8.32
C ALA A 19 0.64 -10.03 9.33
N PRO A 20 1.11 -9.48 10.48
CA PRO A 20 0.19 -8.83 11.42
C PRO A 20 -0.53 -7.63 10.83
N LEU A 21 0.15 -6.84 10.00
CA LEU A 21 -0.45 -5.66 9.37
C LEU A 21 -1.53 -6.04 8.35
N LEU A 22 -1.31 -7.11 7.60
CA LEU A 22 -2.34 -7.63 6.69
C LEU A 22 -3.55 -8.15 7.45
N GLY A 23 -3.34 -8.73 8.63
CA GLY A 23 -4.44 -9.12 9.52
C GLY A 23 -5.27 -7.92 9.94
N GLU A 24 -4.63 -6.81 10.30
CA GLU A 24 -5.35 -5.57 10.65
C GLU A 24 -6.12 -5.00 9.47
N LEU A 25 -5.61 -5.18 8.25
CA LEU A 25 -6.30 -4.74 7.03
C LEU A 25 -7.55 -5.58 6.72
N GLY A 26 -7.63 -6.78 7.28
CA GLY A 26 -8.76 -7.68 7.06
C GLY A 26 -8.43 -8.89 6.19
N TYR A 27 -7.15 -9.11 5.91
CA TYR A 27 -6.68 -10.24 5.10
C TYR A 27 -5.69 -11.09 5.92
N PRO A 28 -6.19 -11.83 6.92
CA PRO A 28 -5.32 -12.61 7.80
C PRO A 28 -4.54 -13.66 7.00
N VAL A 29 -3.25 -13.71 7.26
CA VAL A 29 -2.32 -14.64 6.61
C VAL A 29 -1.15 -14.88 7.54
N ASN A 30 -0.63 -16.10 7.58
CA ASN A 30 0.59 -16.35 8.35
C ASN A 30 1.84 -16.12 7.48
N ALA A 31 2.98 -15.97 8.14
CA ALA A 31 4.23 -15.66 7.47
C ALA A 31 4.66 -16.76 6.48
N LYS A 32 4.37 -18.02 6.77
CA LYS A 32 4.73 -19.13 5.88
C LYS A 32 4.01 -19.07 4.54
N VAL A 33 2.74 -18.66 4.56
CA VAL A 33 1.93 -18.48 3.35
C VAL A 33 2.33 -17.22 2.61
N LEU A 34 2.63 -16.16 3.35
CA LEU A 34 2.99 -14.86 2.78
C LEU A 34 4.36 -14.86 2.10
N ALA A 35 5.34 -15.57 2.67
CA ALA A 35 6.73 -15.52 2.19
C ALA A 35 6.89 -15.88 0.70
N PRO A 36 6.34 -16.99 0.18
CA PRO A 36 6.49 -17.27 -1.26
C PRO A 36 5.75 -16.26 -2.15
N ARG A 37 4.68 -15.67 -1.64
CA ARG A 37 3.96 -14.60 -2.34
C ARG A 37 4.82 -13.37 -2.48
N MET A 38 5.54 -12.98 -1.42
CA MET A 38 6.47 -11.86 -1.44
C MET A 38 7.65 -12.11 -2.37
N VAL A 39 8.17 -13.34 -2.41
CA VAL A 39 9.24 -13.70 -3.34
C VAL A 39 8.81 -13.43 -4.79
N ARG A 40 7.61 -13.86 -5.16
CA ARG A 40 7.10 -13.62 -6.52
C ARG A 40 6.90 -12.14 -6.81
N MET A 41 6.36 -11.40 -5.86
CA MET A 41 6.10 -9.96 -6.04
C MET A 41 7.40 -9.18 -6.16
N LEU A 42 8.33 -9.40 -5.24
CA LEU A 42 9.58 -8.63 -5.20
C LEU A 42 10.59 -9.02 -6.27
N ALA A 43 10.36 -10.13 -6.98
CA ALA A 43 11.13 -10.48 -8.17
C ALA A 43 10.77 -9.60 -9.38
N ARG A 44 9.65 -8.87 -9.30
CA ARG A 44 9.17 -7.99 -10.36
C ARG A 44 9.63 -6.56 -10.11
N ASP A 45 10.04 -5.87 -11.17
CA ASP A 45 10.45 -4.47 -11.07
C ASP A 45 9.28 -3.51 -10.87
N ASP A 46 8.07 -3.94 -11.21
CA ASP A 46 6.85 -3.12 -11.16
C ASP A 46 6.09 -3.22 -9.83
N GLU A 47 6.62 -3.96 -8.87
CA GLU A 47 6.01 -4.13 -7.55
C GLU A 47 6.94 -3.60 -6.47
N LYS A 48 6.40 -2.79 -5.54
CA LYS A 48 7.15 -2.28 -4.39
C LYS A 48 6.30 -2.43 -3.14
N ILE A 49 6.94 -2.81 -2.05
CA ILE A 49 6.29 -2.89 -0.74
C ILE A 49 7.07 -1.97 0.20
N LEU A 50 6.38 -1.03 0.82
CA LEU A 50 6.97 -0.10 1.78
C LEU A 50 6.53 -0.45 3.19
N ILE A 51 7.47 -0.33 4.12
CA ILE A 51 7.22 -0.52 5.56
C ILE A 51 7.57 0.77 6.27
N ALA A 52 6.67 1.24 7.13
CA ALA A 52 6.96 2.34 8.04
C ALA A 52 7.34 1.76 9.40
N GLU A 53 8.53 2.10 9.88
CA GLU A 53 9.03 1.66 11.18
C GLU A 53 9.10 2.85 12.13
N ASP A 54 8.64 2.66 13.36
CA ASP A 54 8.74 3.70 14.38
C ASP A 54 10.17 3.78 14.96
N GLU A 55 10.38 4.65 15.93
CA GLU A 55 11.70 4.86 16.52
C GLU A 55 12.24 3.63 17.27
N GLN A 56 11.36 2.71 17.66
CA GLN A 56 11.73 1.45 18.29
C GLN A 56 11.95 0.32 17.28
N GLY A 57 11.82 0.63 15.98
CA GLY A 57 11.99 -0.37 14.93
C GLY A 57 10.76 -1.24 14.68
N ALA A 58 9.63 -0.94 15.31
CA ALA A 58 8.41 -1.69 15.10
C ALA A 58 7.71 -1.25 13.80
N ALA A 59 7.23 -2.21 13.03
CA ALA A 59 6.46 -1.91 11.81
C ALA A 59 5.06 -1.41 12.20
N VAL A 60 4.75 -0.19 11.81
CA VAL A 60 3.48 0.47 12.12
C VAL A 60 2.68 0.81 10.87
N GLY A 61 3.20 0.53 9.69
CA GLY A 61 2.49 0.77 8.44
C GLY A 61 3.05 -0.03 7.28
N LEU A 62 2.20 -0.26 6.31
CA LEU A 62 2.49 -1.01 5.09
C LEU A 62 1.81 -0.33 3.92
N LEU A 63 2.52 -0.20 2.80
CA LEU A 63 1.93 0.23 1.54
C LEU A 63 2.50 -0.65 0.42
N ALA A 64 1.63 -1.22 -0.41
CA ALA A 64 2.03 -1.96 -1.60
C ALA A 64 1.70 -1.12 -2.84
N LEU A 65 2.67 -0.96 -3.74
CA LEU A 65 2.57 -0.14 -4.94
C LEU A 65 2.84 -0.98 -6.18
N HIS A 66 2.00 -0.80 -7.19
CA HIS A 66 2.16 -1.43 -8.49
C HIS A 66 2.20 -0.36 -9.57
N VAL A 67 3.19 -0.43 -10.46
CA VAL A 67 3.34 0.52 -11.58
C VAL A 67 3.24 -0.26 -12.88
N PHE A 68 2.33 0.14 -13.77
CA PHE A 68 2.04 -0.64 -14.98
C PHE A 68 1.56 0.24 -16.14
N PRO A 69 1.80 -0.21 -17.38
CA PRO A 69 1.29 0.50 -18.54
C PRO A 69 -0.20 0.27 -18.73
N VAL A 70 -0.89 1.26 -19.28
CA VAL A 70 -2.31 1.19 -19.62
C VAL A 70 -2.51 1.75 -21.03
N LEU A 71 -3.48 1.16 -21.75
CA LEU A 71 -3.71 1.57 -23.13
C LEU A 71 -4.17 3.02 -23.28
N ALA A 72 -4.88 3.54 -22.28
CA ALA A 72 -5.52 4.85 -22.36
C ALA A 72 -4.58 6.03 -22.11
N TYR A 73 -3.38 5.78 -21.59
CA TYR A 73 -2.46 6.86 -21.19
C TYR A 73 -1.09 6.68 -21.82
N ASP A 74 -0.42 7.78 -22.09
CA ASP A 74 0.93 7.80 -22.68
C ASP A 74 2.00 7.33 -21.69
N ARG A 75 1.70 7.38 -20.39
CA ARG A 75 2.64 7.03 -19.32
C ARG A 75 2.01 5.98 -18.41
N ASP A 76 2.87 5.33 -17.64
CA ASP A 76 2.42 4.32 -16.69
C ASP A 76 1.50 4.89 -15.61
N LEU A 77 0.70 4.01 -15.05
CA LEU A 77 -0.16 4.28 -13.92
C LEU A 77 0.45 3.61 -12.69
N ALA A 78 0.44 4.29 -11.56
CA ALA A 78 0.80 3.71 -10.27
C ALA A 78 -0.47 3.47 -9.46
N MET A 79 -0.56 2.32 -8.80
CA MET A 79 -1.71 1.99 -7.96
C MET A 79 -1.26 1.51 -6.60
N ILE A 80 -1.84 2.12 -5.57
CA ILE A 80 -1.68 1.63 -4.19
C ILE A 80 -2.62 0.43 -4.04
N MET A 81 -2.03 -0.76 -3.92
CA MET A 81 -2.76 -2.02 -3.84
C MET A 81 -3.14 -2.37 -2.41
N ALA A 82 -2.41 -1.86 -1.44
CA ALA A 82 -2.69 -2.04 -0.02
C ALA A 82 -2.12 -0.86 0.75
N LEU A 83 -2.84 -0.40 1.74
CA LEU A 83 -2.37 0.60 2.70
C LEU A 83 -3.01 0.30 4.04
N VAL A 84 -2.20 0.03 5.03
CA VAL A 84 -2.66 -0.19 6.39
C VAL A 84 -1.71 0.50 7.37
N ILE A 85 -2.31 1.18 8.34
CA ILE A 85 -1.60 1.78 9.46
C ILE A 85 -2.04 1.02 10.71
N SER A 86 -1.09 0.55 11.50
CA SER A 86 -1.38 -0.12 12.75
C SER A 86 -2.25 0.78 13.62
N GLU A 87 -3.21 0.17 14.32
CA GLU A 87 -4.17 0.91 15.16
C GLU A 87 -3.47 1.85 16.13
N ARG A 88 -2.35 1.41 16.72
CA ARG A 88 -1.57 2.20 17.68
C ARG A 88 -0.92 3.45 17.08
N ALA A 89 -0.82 3.53 15.74
CA ALA A 89 -0.18 4.65 15.06
C ALA A 89 -1.14 5.47 14.19
N ARG A 90 -2.43 5.16 14.22
CA ARG A 90 -3.43 5.90 13.44
C ARG A 90 -3.56 7.33 13.93
N GLY A 91 -3.79 8.26 13.00
CA GLY A 91 -3.95 9.67 13.30
C GLY A 91 -2.65 10.39 13.63
N THR A 92 -1.50 9.79 13.34
CA THR A 92 -0.18 10.34 13.69
C THR A 92 0.66 10.76 12.48
N GLY A 93 0.08 10.70 11.27
CA GLY A 93 0.78 11.12 10.04
C GLY A 93 1.56 10.02 9.33
N VAL A 94 1.52 8.78 9.81
CA VAL A 94 2.24 7.65 9.18
C VAL A 94 1.70 7.36 7.79
N GLY A 95 0.37 7.36 7.62
CA GLY A 95 -0.24 7.14 6.32
C GLY A 95 0.16 8.18 5.29
N ARG A 96 0.21 9.45 5.69
CA ARG A 96 0.67 10.53 4.82
C ARG A 96 2.11 10.30 4.38
N GLN A 97 2.99 9.93 5.29
CA GLN A 97 4.40 9.68 4.98
C GLN A 97 4.56 8.53 3.99
N LEU A 98 3.79 7.45 4.16
CA LEU A 98 3.80 6.33 3.21
C LEU A 98 3.30 6.75 1.84
N VAL A 99 2.20 7.50 1.76
CA VAL A 99 1.65 7.95 0.48
C VAL A 99 2.60 8.92 -0.23
N GLU A 100 3.24 9.82 0.51
CA GLU A 100 4.23 10.75 -0.06
C GLU A 100 5.42 9.98 -0.65
N ARG A 101 5.88 8.94 0.02
CA ARG A 101 6.97 8.11 -0.50
C ARG A 101 6.52 7.34 -1.74
N ALA A 102 5.30 6.80 -1.74
CA ALA A 102 4.74 6.12 -2.91
C ALA A 102 4.60 7.07 -4.10
N ASP A 103 4.17 8.30 -3.86
CA ASP A 103 4.05 9.32 -4.90
C ASP A 103 5.42 9.61 -5.52
N GLN A 104 6.45 9.75 -4.70
CA GLN A 104 7.82 9.98 -5.17
C GLN A 104 8.29 8.79 -6.03
N MET A 105 8.07 7.56 -5.57
CA MET A 105 8.47 6.36 -6.32
C MET A 105 7.72 6.25 -7.65
N ALA A 106 6.44 6.60 -7.66
CA ALA A 106 5.63 6.62 -8.88
C ALA A 106 6.21 7.61 -9.90
N ARG A 107 6.58 8.79 -9.45
CA ARG A 107 7.20 9.82 -10.31
C ARG A 107 8.54 9.35 -10.87
N GLU A 108 9.38 8.76 -10.03
CA GLU A 108 10.68 8.24 -10.43
C GLU A 108 10.54 7.10 -11.46
N ALA A 109 9.47 6.30 -11.35
CA ALA A 109 9.17 5.23 -12.29
C ALA A 109 8.50 5.72 -13.58
N GLY A 110 8.21 7.03 -13.70
CA GLY A 110 7.61 7.61 -14.90
C GLY A 110 6.09 7.54 -14.95
N ALA A 111 5.43 7.20 -13.85
CA ALA A 111 3.98 7.16 -13.80
C ALA A 111 3.40 8.58 -13.82
N SER A 112 2.25 8.75 -14.48
CA SER A 112 1.57 10.04 -14.55
C SER A 112 0.47 10.19 -13.52
N ARG A 113 0.01 9.09 -12.92
CA ARG A 113 -1.10 9.08 -11.97
C ARG A 113 -0.85 8.10 -10.86
N LEU A 114 -1.34 8.43 -9.67
CA LEU A 114 -1.34 7.53 -8.53
C LEU A 114 -2.79 7.27 -8.15
N MET A 115 -3.21 6.02 -8.17
CA MET A 115 -4.56 5.59 -7.84
C MET A 115 -4.57 4.77 -6.57
N VAL A 116 -5.71 4.78 -5.90
CA VAL A 116 -5.99 3.91 -4.77
C VAL A 116 -7.44 3.44 -4.86
N THR A 117 -7.70 2.20 -4.47
CA THR A 117 -9.06 1.69 -4.32
C THR A 117 -9.36 1.49 -2.84
N THR A 118 -10.58 1.82 -2.43
CA THR A 118 -11.01 1.69 -1.05
C THR A 118 -12.43 1.17 -1.02
N HIS A 119 -12.79 0.46 0.05
CA HIS A 119 -14.14 -0.03 0.23
C HIS A 119 -15.10 1.15 0.45
N VAL A 120 -16.28 1.12 -0.17
CA VAL A 120 -17.26 2.21 -0.09
C VAL A 120 -17.75 2.50 1.33
N ARG A 121 -17.62 1.53 2.24
CA ARG A 121 -18.05 1.67 3.64
C ARG A 121 -16.98 2.28 4.55
N ARG A 122 -15.79 2.54 4.03
CA ARG A 122 -14.68 3.09 4.82
C ARG A 122 -14.63 4.60 4.67
N ALA A 123 -15.59 5.28 5.29
CA ALA A 123 -15.71 6.74 5.19
C ALA A 123 -14.48 7.48 5.73
N ASP A 124 -13.82 6.96 6.77
CA ASP A 124 -12.59 7.52 7.32
C ASP A 124 -11.43 7.46 6.31
N ALA A 125 -11.35 6.37 5.57
CA ALA A 125 -10.36 6.23 4.49
C ALA A 125 -10.64 7.20 3.35
N HIS A 126 -11.91 7.38 2.99
CA HIS A 126 -12.30 8.34 1.94
C HIS A 126 -11.86 9.76 2.31
N ALA A 127 -12.13 10.19 3.55
CA ALA A 127 -11.72 11.50 4.01
C ALA A 127 -10.19 11.66 4.01
N PHE A 128 -9.47 10.62 4.41
CA PHE A 128 -8.01 10.60 4.40
C PHE A 128 -7.46 10.82 2.98
N TYR A 129 -7.96 10.06 2.00
CA TYR A 129 -7.49 10.19 0.62
C TYR A 129 -7.83 11.54 0.02
N GLU A 130 -9.03 12.06 0.29
CA GLU A 130 -9.44 13.38 -0.20
C GLU A 130 -8.54 14.48 0.34
N ARG A 131 -8.15 14.41 1.62
CA ARG A 131 -7.20 15.37 2.21
C ARG A 131 -5.82 15.33 1.55
N LEU A 132 -5.44 14.20 0.99
CA LEU A 132 -4.17 14.04 0.27
C LEU A 132 -4.28 14.38 -1.22
N GLY A 133 -5.42 14.89 -1.68
CA GLY A 133 -5.61 15.33 -3.06
C GLY A 133 -6.11 14.28 -4.01
N PHE A 134 -6.54 13.11 -3.52
CA PHE A 134 -7.18 12.11 -4.38
C PHE A 134 -8.63 12.50 -4.66
N GLU A 135 -9.06 12.29 -5.88
CA GLU A 135 -10.44 12.53 -6.30
C GLU A 135 -11.15 11.19 -6.52
N PHE A 136 -12.41 11.11 -6.13
CA PHE A 136 -13.23 9.95 -6.42
C PHE A 136 -13.59 9.94 -7.91
N THR A 137 -13.17 8.91 -8.65
CA THR A 137 -13.33 8.85 -10.09
C THR A 137 -14.23 7.71 -10.57
N GLY A 138 -14.65 6.80 -9.69
CA GLY A 138 -15.48 5.69 -10.11
C GLY A 138 -15.63 4.61 -9.07
N ARG A 139 -16.39 3.59 -9.41
CA ARG A 139 -16.66 2.43 -8.57
C ARG A 139 -15.84 1.24 -9.04
N ARG A 140 -15.51 0.36 -8.10
CA ARG A 140 -14.86 -0.90 -8.42
C ARG A 140 -15.87 -2.03 -8.42
N TYR A 141 -15.88 -2.83 -9.51
CA TYR A 141 -16.69 -4.03 -9.63
C TYR A 141 -15.76 -5.24 -9.70
N VAL A 142 -16.07 -6.28 -8.97
CA VAL A 142 -15.25 -7.49 -8.91
C VAL A 142 -16.13 -8.71 -9.16
N ARG A 143 -15.64 -9.61 -9.96
CA ARG A 143 -16.29 -10.92 -10.20
C ARG A 143 -15.20 -11.98 -10.17
N ALA A 144 -15.46 -13.10 -9.51
CA ALA A 144 -14.53 -14.23 -9.51
C ALA A 144 -14.40 -14.81 -10.91
N VAL A 145 -13.18 -15.15 -11.31
CA VAL A 145 -12.89 -15.80 -12.58
C VAL A 145 -12.96 -17.32 -12.44
N GLU A 146 -12.65 -17.81 -11.25
CA GLU A 146 -12.75 -19.22 -10.91
C GLU A 146 -13.70 -19.39 -9.71
N GLU A 147 -14.42 -20.49 -9.67
CA GLU A 147 -15.21 -20.84 -8.50
C GLU A 147 -14.26 -21.32 -7.40
N GLU A 148 -14.44 -20.79 -6.21
CA GLU A 148 -13.66 -21.18 -5.03
C GLU A 148 -14.34 -22.26 -4.23
#